data_fd15c4e2460043771ef4141f385c6b67
#
_entry.id   fd15c4e2460043771ef4141f385c6b67
#
_cell.length_a   1.000
_cell.length_b   1.000
_cell.length_c   1.000
_cell.angle_alpha   90.00
_cell.angle_beta   90.00
_cell.angle_gamma   90.00
#
_symmetry.space_group_name_H-M   'P 1'
#
loop_
_entity.id
_entity.type
_entity.pdbx_description
1 polymer ?
#
loop_
_entity_poly.entity_id
_entity_poly.type
_entity_poly.pdbx_seq_one_letter_code
_entity_poly.pdbx_strand_id
1 'polypeptide(L)'
;MRNAEATRERILEAAMDEFSTFGIAGARVDRIAKTAGCNKNLIYIYFENKETLFTTVLQKHLDQAFEGIPFSLDDISGFAVNVFNFAMANPKIMRLLMWFTLEQNTINSLPVRDVAHEQKIDKISEAQASGKISSTLPPAFLLTSIMTIATSWAATNPFGPGLNPEAAKNHDTLRESVVKAVELLLQAK
;
A
#
# COMPACT_ATOMS: atom_id res chain seq x y z
N MET A 1 27.08 2.57 -17.22
CA MET A 1 26.24 2.44 -16.01
C MET A 1 25.04 3.39 -16.02
N ARG A 2 25.18 4.73 -16.21
CA ARG A 2 24.07 5.71 -16.18
C ARG A 2 22.92 5.45 -17.17
N ASN A 3 23.15 4.81 -18.31
CA ASN A 3 22.12 4.49 -19.31
C ASN A 3 21.30 3.22 -18.93
N ALA A 4 21.92 2.26 -18.25
CA ALA A 4 21.25 1.03 -17.82
C ALA A 4 20.26 1.31 -16.69
N GLU A 5 20.63 2.13 -15.69
CA GLU A 5 19.76 2.54 -14.60
C GLU A 5 18.56 3.37 -15.10
N ALA A 6 18.80 4.35 -15.97
CA ALA A 6 17.72 5.11 -16.59
C ALA A 6 16.75 4.23 -17.38
N THR A 7 17.23 3.17 -18.04
CA THR A 7 16.38 2.22 -18.75
C THR A 7 15.57 1.36 -17.78
N ARG A 8 16.20 0.89 -16.69
CA ARG A 8 15.53 0.14 -15.63
C ARG A 8 14.38 0.95 -15.02
N GLU A 9 14.61 2.22 -14.71
CA GLU A 9 13.58 3.11 -14.15
C GLU A 9 12.41 3.30 -15.14
N ARG A 10 12.65 3.55 -16.42
CA ARG A 10 11.58 3.65 -17.43
C ARG A 10 10.76 2.37 -17.55
N ILE A 11 11.38 1.20 -17.39
CA ILE A 11 10.66 -0.07 -17.39
C ILE A 11 9.77 -0.17 -16.15
N LEU A 12 10.24 0.22 -14.97
CA LEU A 12 9.45 0.20 -13.73
C LEU A 12 8.24 1.15 -13.82
N GLU A 13 8.42 2.36 -14.36
CA GLU A 13 7.33 3.31 -14.58
C GLU A 13 6.28 2.78 -15.57
N ALA A 14 6.72 2.26 -16.71
CA ALA A 14 5.82 1.66 -17.70
C ALA A 14 5.09 0.43 -17.14
N ALA A 15 5.78 -0.37 -16.33
CA ALA A 15 5.20 -1.54 -15.67
C ALA A 15 4.17 -1.16 -14.59
N MET A 16 4.39 -0.07 -13.83
CA MET A 16 3.41 0.48 -12.91
C MET A 16 2.07 0.75 -13.61
N ASP A 17 2.12 1.43 -14.75
CA ASP A 17 0.92 1.79 -15.51
C ASP A 17 0.21 0.57 -16.08
N GLU A 18 0.97 -0.35 -16.64
CA GLU A 18 0.44 -1.59 -17.21
C GLU A 18 -0.22 -2.46 -16.14
N PHE A 19 0.50 -2.75 -15.04
CA PHE A 19 0.00 -3.61 -13.98
C PHE A 19 -1.17 -3.00 -13.20
N SER A 20 -1.11 -1.70 -12.90
CA SER A 20 -2.22 -1.04 -12.21
C SER A 20 -3.52 -1.05 -13.03
N THR A 21 -3.41 -1.12 -14.36
CA THR A 21 -4.55 -1.11 -15.27
C THR A 21 -5.11 -2.52 -15.53
N PHE A 22 -4.23 -3.49 -15.78
CA PHE A 22 -4.61 -4.81 -16.31
C PHE A 22 -4.37 -5.98 -15.35
N GLY A 23 -3.81 -5.73 -14.16
CA GLY A 23 -3.33 -6.78 -13.27
C GLY A 23 -2.14 -7.54 -13.84
N ILE A 24 -1.70 -8.58 -13.13
CA ILE A 24 -0.55 -9.38 -13.57
C ILE A 24 -0.95 -10.25 -14.76
N ALA A 25 -2.10 -10.95 -14.66
CA ALA A 25 -2.57 -11.84 -15.72
C ALA A 25 -2.80 -11.09 -17.05
N GLY A 26 -3.44 -9.91 -17.00
CA GLY A 26 -3.76 -9.10 -18.20
C GLY A 26 -2.61 -8.27 -18.74
N ALA A 27 -1.56 -8.06 -17.97
CA ALA A 27 -0.39 -7.27 -18.37
C ALA A 27 0.43 -7.97 -19.45
N ARG A 28 0.92 -7.16 -20.40
CA ARG A 28 1.74 -7.62 -21.55
C ARG A 28 3.12 -6.98 -21.53
N VAL A 29 4.15 -7.80 -21.47
CA VAL A 29 5.56 -7.35 -21.48
C VAL A 29 5.88 -6.57 -22.76
N ASP A 30 5.24 -6.91 -23.90
CA ASP A 30 5.39 -6.16 -25.14
C ASP A 30 4.88 -4.71 -25.04
N ARG A 31 3.76 -4.47 -24.34
CA ARG A 31 3.26 -3.11 -24.12
C ARG A 31 4.18 -2.33 -23.18
N ILE A 32 4.67 -2.98 -22.10
CA ILE A 32 5.66 -2.39 -21.19
C ILE A 32 6.91 -1.97 -21.95
N ALA A 33 7.49 -2.86 -22.77
CA ALA A 33 8.68 -2.57 -23.57
C ALA A 33 8.48 -1.39 -24.52
N LYS A 34 7.32 -1.35 -25.20
CA LYS A 34 6.96 -0.26 -26.11
C LYS A 34 6.88 1.08 -25.36
N THR A 35 6.20 1.12 -24.22
CA THR A 35 6.04 2.32 -23.41
C THR A 35 7.37 2.78 -22.82
N ALA A 36 8.21 1.85 -22.34
CA ALA A 36 9.53 2.14 -21.81
C ALA A 36 10.56 2.54 -22.88
N GLY A 37 10.23 2.39 -24.18
CA GLY A 37 11.15 2.66 -25.27
C GLY A 37 12.37 1.76 -25.28
N CYS A 38 12.18 0.45 -25.01
CA CYS A 38 13.26 -0.52 -24.94
C CYS A 38 12.91 -1.83 -25.67
N ASN A 39 13.93 -2.70 -25.85
CA ASN A 39 13.70 -4.04 -26.35
C ASN A 39 13.12 -4.93 -25.24
N LYS A 40 12.12 -5.76 -25.58
CA LYS A 40 11.51 -6.75 -24.69
C LYS A 40 12.52 -7.63 -23.95
N ASN A 41 13.60 -8.04 -24.62
CA ASN A 41 14.64 -8.87 -24.04
C ASN A 41 15.33 -8.18 -22.83
N LEU A 42 15.43 -6.84 -22.83
CA LEU A 42 15.99 -6.11 -21.68
C LEU A 42 15.13 -6.27 -20.42
N ILE A 43 13.81 -6.38 -20.56
CA ILE A 43 12.92 -6.61 -19.42
C ILE A 43 13.25 -7.95 -18.77
N TYR A 44 13.43 -9.00 -19.56
CA TYR A 44 13.82 -10.32 -19.04
C TYR A 44 15.25 -10.36 -18.47
N ILE A 45 16.17 -9.59 -19.04
CA ILE A 45 17.53 -9.45 -18.49
C ILE A 45 17.52 -8.78 -17.12
N TYR A 46 16.68 -7.75 -16.90
CA TYR A 46 16.63 -7.02 -15.63
C TYR A 46 15.76 -7.68 -14.57
N PHE A 47 14.69 -8.36 -14.98
CA PHE A 47 13.63 -8.80 -14.07
C PHE A 47 13.26 -10.28 -14.19
N GLU A 48 13.94 -11.05 -15.06
CA GLU A 48 13.77 -12.49 -15.29
C GLU A 48 12.38 -12.87 -15.83
N ASN A 49 11.31 -12.46 -15.15
CA ASN A 49 9.93 -12.75 -15.53
C ASN A 49 8.99 -11.60 -15.15
N LYS A 50 7.73 -11.73 -15.55
CA LYS A 50 6.69 -10.73 -15.33
C LYS A 50 6.31 -10.58 -13.86
N GLU A 51 6.31 -11.66 -13.12
CA GLU A 51 5.99 -11.73 -11.70
C GLU A 51 7.06 -11.02 -10.87
N THR A 52 8.34 -11.23 -11.16
CA THR A 52 9.46 -10.52 -10.53
C THR A 52 9.42 -9.02 -10.85
N LEU A 53 9.09 -8.65 -12.10
CA LEU A 53 8.90 -7.24 -12.44
C LEU A 53 7.75 -6.61 -11.62
N PHE A 54 6.62 -7.29 -11.48
CA PHE A 54 5.49 -6.81 -10.68
C PHE A 54 5.88 -6.61 -9.21
N THR A 55 6.50 -7.60 -8.58
CA THR A 55 6.94 -7.52 -7.18
C THR A 55 7.98 -6.44 -6.98
N THR A 56 8.89 -6.24 -7.93
CA THR A 56 9.91 -5.17 -7.89
C THR A 56 9.25 -3.79 -7.94
N VAL A 57 8.24 -3.59 -8.81
CA VAL A 57 7.48 -2.34 -8.87
C VAL A 57 6.77 -2.08 -7.55
N LEU A 58 6.05 -3.07 -7.05
CA LEU A 58 5.29 -2.93 -5.81
C LEU A 58 6.22 -2.67 -4.62
N GLN A 59 7.31 -3.44 -4.49
CA GLN A 59 8.30 -3.31 -3.43
C GLN A 59 8.89 -1.89 -3.38
N LYS A 60 9.35 -1.37 -4.51
CA LYS A 60 9.92 -0.01 -4.62
C LYS A 60 8.99 1.05 -4.04
N HIS A 61 7.69 0.98 -4.35
CA HIS A 61 6.72 1.96 -3.88
C HIS A 61 6.31 1.75 -2.42
N LEU A 62 6.30 0.50 -1.93
CA LEU A 62 6.06 0.22 -0.53
C LEU A 62 7.22 0.67 0.36
N ASP A 63 8.47 0.49 -0.07
CA ASP A 63 9.65 0.98 0.65
C ASP A 63 9.55 2.50 0.86
N GLN A 64 9.26 3.24 -0.22
CA GLN A 64 9.06 4.69 -0.15
C GLN A 64 7.90 5.09 0.79
N ALA A 65 6.80 4.33 0.78
CA ALA A 65 5.68 4.57 1.67
C ALA A 65 6.04 4.30 3.13
N PHE A 66 6.75 3.20 3.44
CA PHE A 66 7.16 2.86 4.80
C PHE A 66 8.18 3.85 5.37
N GLU A 67 9.11 4.35 4.56
CA GLU A 67 10.04 5.41 4.95
C GLU A 67 9.33 6.75 5.20
N GLY A 68 8.33 7.08 4.37
CA GLY A 68 7.59 8.34 4.44
C GLY A 68 6.47 8.36 5.49
N ILE A 69 6.04 7.22 6.03
CA ILE A 69 4.93 7.09 6.98
C ILE A 69 5.41 6.39 8.27
N PRO A 70 6.09 7.10 9.16
CA PRO A 70 6.59 6.52 10.40
C PRO A 70 5.42 6.12 11.33
N PHE A 71 5.55 4.96 11.97
CA PHE A 71 4.62 4.51 13.00
C PHE A 71 5.10 4.93 14.39
N SER A 72 4.30 5.72 15.10
CA SER A 72 4.53 6.13 16.48
C SER A 72 3.34 5.77 17.36
N LEU A 73 3.59 5.20 18.54
CA LEU A 73 2.57 4.94 19.55
C LEU A 73 2.02 6.22 20.19
N ASP A 74 2.76 7.32 20.10
CA ASP A 74 2.33 8.62 20.65
C ASP A 74 1.38 9.35 19.70
N ASP A 75 1.33 8.93 18.41
CA ASP A 75 0.47 9.52 17.39
C ASP A 75 -0.01 8.46 16.38
N ILE A 76 -0.80 7.50 16.87
CA ILE A 76 -1.40 6.46 16.01
C ILE A 76 -2.45 7.09 15.06
N SER A 77 -3.17 8.10 15.51
CA SER A 77 -4.15 8.81 14.67
C SER A 77 -3.47 9.56 13.52
N GLY A 78 -2.34 10.21 13.78
CA GLY A 78 -1.52 10.84 12.73
C GLY A 78 -0.94 9.82 11.74
N PHE A 79 -0.50 8.66 12.24
CA PHE A 79 -0.12 7.55 11.34
C PHE A 79 -1.28 7.15 10.41
N ALA A 80 -2.50 6.97 10.93
CA ALA A 80 -3.68 6.64 10.13
C ALA A 80 -4.00 7.73 9.09
N VAL A 81 -3.88 9.01 9.44
CA VAL A 81 -4.03 10.14 8.50
C VAL A 81 -2.97 10.11 7.40
N ASN A 82 -1.73 9.80 7.74
CA ASN A 82 -0.67 9.69 6.73
C ASN A 82 -0.92 8.52 5.76
N VAL A 83 -1.40 7.38 6.28
CA VAL A 83 -1.83 6.25 5.43
C VAL A 83 -3.02 6.66 4.54
N PHE A 84 -4.02 7.37 5.07
CA PHE A 84 -5.14 7.89 4.30
C PHE A 84 -4.64 8.81 3.17
N ASN A 85 -3.81 9.80 3.49
CA ASN A 85 -3.28 10.73 2.50
C ASN A 85 -2.50 10.00 1.41
N PHE A 86 -1.67 9.02 1.79
CA PHE A 86 -0.94 8.18 0.84
C PHE A 86 -1.89 7.40 -0.08
N ALA A 87 -2.91 6.75 0.48
CA ALA A 87 -3.86 5.97 -0.29
C ALA A 87 -4.65 6.82 -1.30
N MET A 88 -5.07 8.02 -0.88
CA MET A 88 -5.79 8.96 -1.75
C MET A 88 -4.90 9.55 -2.85
N ALA A 89 -3.62 9.82 -2.55
CA ALA A 89 -2.66 10.35 -3.51
C ALA A 89 -2.12 9.30 -4.50
N ASN A 90 -2.18 8.01 -4.16
CA ASN A 90 -1.53 6.94 -4.91
C ASN A 90 -2.49 5.82 -5.37
N PRO A 91 -3.54 6.13 -6.16
CA PRO A 91 -4.54 5.13 -6.56
C PRO A 91 -3.96 3.96 -7.36
N LYS A 92 -2.88 4.18 -8.13
CA LYS A 92 -2.20 3.11 -8.87
C LYS A 92 -1.54 2.09 -7.93
N ILE A 93 -0.91 2.56 -6.84
CA ILE A 93 -0.29 1.68 -5.84
C ILE A 93 -1.36 0.88 -5.10
N MET A 94 -2.48 1.52 -4.74
CA MET A 94 -3.61 0.84 -4.11
C MET A 94 -4.17 -0.26 -5.02
N ARG A 95 -4.25 -0.03 -6.34
CA ARG A 95 -4.64 -1.05 -7.31
C ARG A 95 -3.64 -2.20 -7.42
N LEU A 96 -2.33 -1.91 -7.39
CA LEU A 96 -1.30 -2.95 -7.36
C LEU A 96 -1.39 -3.84 -6.12
N LEU A 97 -1.63 -3.24 -4.94
CA LEU A 97 -1.84 -3.99 -3.71
C LEU A 97 -3.08 -4.89 -3.80
N MET A 98 -4.16 -4.42 -4.42
CA MET A 98 -5.35 -5.21 -4.66
C MET A 98 -5.06 -6.39 -5.60
N TRP A 99 -4.38 -6.15 -6.71
CA TRP A 99 -3.97 -7.20 -7.64
C TRP A 99 -3.05 -8.23 -6.97
N PHE A 100 -2.09 -7.77 -6.16
CA PHE A 100 -1.24 -8.67 -5.37
C PHE A 100 -2.09 -9.58 -4.47
N THR A 101 -3.08 -9.02 -3.77
CA THR A 101 -3.97 -9.78 -2.88
C THR A 101 -4.83 -10.79 -3.65
N LEU A 102 -5.32 -10.43 -4.83
CA LEU A 102 -6.16 -11.32 -5.65
C LEU A 102 -5.37 -12.46 -6.30
N GLU A 103 -4.10 -12.23 -6.63
CA GLU A 103 -3.25 -13.19 -7.34
C GLU A 103 -2.23 -13.90 -6.41
N GLN A 104 -2.50 -13.98 -5.10
CA GLN A 104 -1.60 -14.56 -4.07
C GLN A 104 -1.07 -15.96 -4.40
N ASN A 105 -1.77 -16.75 -5.19
CA ASN A 105 -1.32 -18.10 -5.60
C ASN A 105 -0.15 -18.07 -6.60
N THR A 106 0.15 -16.92 -7.19
CA THR A 106 1.16 -16.75 -8.23
C THR A 106 2.39 -16.01 -7.70
N ILE A 107 2.28 -15.30 -6.57
CA ILE A 107 3.33 -14.44 -6.04
C ILE A 107 3.60 -14.79 -4.58
N ASN A 108 4.83 -15.14 -4.28
CA ASN A 108 5.32 -15.31 -2.92
C ASN A 108 5.31 -13.97 -2.17
N SER A 109 5.30 -14.02 -0.83
CA SER A 109 5.22 -12.91 0.12
C SER A 109 5.93 -11.60 -0.31
N LEU A 110 5.51 -10.48 0.29
CA LEU A 110 6.23 -9.20 0.25
C LEU A 110 7.01 -9.02 1.58
N PRO A 111 8.25 -9.50 1.69
CA PRO A 111 8.95 -9.60 2.98
C PRO A 111 9.03 -8.28 3.75
N VAL A 112 9.26 -7.16 3.06
CA VAL A 112 9.36 -5.85 3.71
C VAL A 112 8.03 -5.42 4.34
N ARG A 113 6.89 -5.68 3.65
CA ARG A 113 5.57 -5.40 4.21
C ARG A 113 5.30 -6.25 5.45
N ASP A 114 5.63 -7.53 5.37
CA ASP A 114 5.32 -8.48 6.43
C ASP A 114 6.12 -8.16 7.69
N VAL A 115 7.43 -7.91 7.56
CA VAL A 115 8.30 -7.46 8.68
C VAL A 115 7.82 -6.12 9.27
N ALA A 116 7.46 -5.14 8.43
CA ALA A 116 6.99 -3.85 8.90
C ALA A 116 5.65 -3.96 9.66
N HIS A 117 4.79 -4.90 9.29
CA HIS A 117 3.53 -5.15 10.01
C HIS A 117 3.78 -5.86 11.35
N GLU A 118 4.65 -6.87 11.39
CA GLU A 118 5.03 -7.56 12.63
C GLU A 118 5.58 -6.58 13.66
N GLN A 119 6.53 -5.72 13.28
CA GLN A 119 7.08 -4.70 14.17
C GLN A 119 6.02 -3.73 14.74
N LYS A 120 5.00 -3.38 13.96
CA LYS A 120 3.89 -2.54 14.43
C LYS A 120 3.00 -3.29 15.41
N ILE A 121 2.71 -4.55 15.14
CA ILE A 121 1.92 -5.42 16.01
C ILE A 121 2.61 -5.59 17.36
N ASP A 122 3.93 -5.81 17.39
CA ASP A 122 4.71 -5.94 18.62
C ASP A 122 4.64 -4.65 19.45
N LYS A 123 4.85 -3.49 18.84
CA LYS A 123 4.72 -2.18 19.51
C LYS A 123 3.32 -1.97 20.10
N ILE A 124 2.26 -2.32 19.36
CA ILE A 124 0.88 -2.23 19.83
C ILE A 124 0.69 -3.17 21.05
N SER A 125 1.21 -4.41 20.97
CA SER A 125 1.13 -5.38 22.07
C SER A 125 1.79 -4.86 23.36
N GLU A 126 2.99 -4.27 23.25
CA GLU A 126 3.69 -3.63 24.36
C GLU A 126 2.89 -2.45 24.96
N ALA A 127 2.29 -1.61 24.12
CA ALA A 127 1.47 -0.50 24.57
C ALA A 127 0.18 -0.95 25.26
N GLN A 128 -0.43 -2.04 24.82
CA GLN A 128 -1.57 -2.66 25.49
C GLN A 128 -1.18 -3.27 26.84
N ALA A 129 -0.05 -3.99 26.90
CA ALA A 129 0.46 -4.58 28.14
C ALA A 129 0.80 -3.52 29.19
N SER A 130 1.27 -2.34 28.78
CA SER A 130 1.54 -1.21 29.67
C SER A 130 0.31 -0.36 30.03
N GLY A 131 -0.88 -0.68 29.50
CA GLY A 131 -2.12 0.08 29.71
C GLY A 131 -2.17 1.44 29.00
N LYS A 132 -1.24 1.71 28.07
CA LYS A 132 -1.19 2.97 27.31
C LYS A 132 -2.34 3.10 26.30
N ILE A 133 -2.77 1.98 25.74
CA ILE A 133 -3.93 1.89 24.84
C ILE A 133 -4.83 0.72 25.22
N SER A 134 -6.06 0.72 24.71
CA SER A 134 -7.04 -0.34 24.98
C SER A 134 -6.54 -1.72 24.55
N SER A 135 -6.71 -2.71 25.43
CA SER A 135 -6.48 -4.14 25.13
C SER A 135 -7.75 -4.89 24.72
N THR A 136 -8.86 -4.18 24.44
CA THR A 136 -10.15 -4.77 24.05
C THR A 136 -10.04 -5.55 22.73
N LEU A 137 -9.21 -5.07 21.80
CA LEU A 137 -8.97 -5.72 20.51
C LEU A 137 -7.56 -6.34 20.49
N PRO A 138 -7.39 -7.56 19.94
CA PRO A 138 -6.05 -8.12 19.72
C PRO A 138 -5.16 -7.18 18.89
N PRO A 139 -3.84 -7.12 19.14
CA PRO A 139 -2.94 -6.17 18.46
C PRO A 139 -3.02 -6.21 16.94
N ALA A 140 -3.01 -7.41 16.34
CA ALA A 140 -3.11 -7.58 14.89
C ALA A 140 -4.47 -7.10 14.33
N PHE A 141 -5.57 -7.36 15.07
CA PHE A 141 -6.90 -6.90 14.69
C PHE A 141 -7.01 -5.38 14.79
N LEU A 142 -6.44 -4.78 15.83
CA LEU A 142 -6.40 -3.32 16.01
C LEU A 142 -5.64 -2.65 14.85
N LEU A 143 -4.43 -3.14 14.51
CA LEU A 143 -3.67 -2.62 13.37
C LEU A 143 -4.46 -2.76 12.06
N THR A 144 -5.06 -3.93 11.81
CA THR A 144 -5.89 -4.17 10.62
C THR A 144 -7.07 -3.20 10.55
N SER A 145 -7.74 -2.94 11.68
CA SER A 145 -8.86 -1.99 11.75
C SER A 145 -8.42 -0.57 11.43
N ILE A 146 -7.29 -0.12 11.99
CA ILE A 146 -6.70 1.20 11.71
C ILE A 146 -6.37 1.33 10.22
N MET A 147 -5.70 0.34 9.63
CA MET A 147 -5.36 0.35 8.20
C MET A 147 -6.60 0.34 7.31
N THR A 148 -7.63 -0.44 7.68
CA THR A 148 -8.91 -0.50 6.96
C THR A 148 -9.64 0.83 7.01
N ILE A 149 -9.72 1.48 8.18
CA ILE A 149 -10.32 2.82 8.33
C ILE A 149 -9.56 3.83 7.47
N ALA A 150 -8.23 3.84 7.55
CA ALA A 150 -7.38 4.75 6.80
C ALA A 150 -7.52 4.59 5.28
N THR A 151 -7.77 3.38 4.78
CA THR A 151 -7.91 3.10 3.35
C THR A 151 -9.35 2.96 2.87
N SER A 152 -10.34 3.18 3.74
CA SER A 152 -11.77 2.96 3.44
C SER A 152 -12.31 3.80 2.28
N TRP A 153 -11.67 4.93 1.97
CA TRP A 153 -12.03 5.84 0.89
C TRP A 153 -11.11 5.75 -0.33
N ALA A 154 -10.14 4.84 -0.32
CA ALA A 154 -9.31 4.59 -1.50
C ALA A 154 -10.18 4.08 -2.67
N ALA A 155 -9.78 4.41 -3.89
CA ALA A 155 -10.51 4.07 -5.11
C ALA A 155 -10.71 2.55 -5.32
N THR A 156 -9.95 1.71 -4.61
CA THR A 156 -10.06 0.25 -4.62
C THR A 156 -11.07 -0.30 -3.60
N ASN A 157 -11.52 0.55 -2.66
CA ASN A 157 -12.51 0.12 -1.67
C ASN A 157 -13.92 0.23 -2.27
N PRO A 158 -14.72 -0.85 -2.28
CA PRO A 158 -16.05 -0.83 -2.88
C PRO A 158 -17.09 -0.04 -2.07
N PHE A 159 -16.83 0.19 -0.78
CA PHE A 159 -17.82 0.79 0.11
C PHE A 159 -17.71 2.32 0.21
N GLY A 160 -16.54 2.86 0.57
CA GLY A 160 -16.39 4.30 0.81
C GLY A 160 -16.86 5.16 -0.38
N PRO A 161 -16.14 5.16 -1.51
CA PRO A 161 -16.54 5.94 -2.68
C PRO A 161 -17.87 5.49 -3.31
N GLY A 162 -18.20 4.19 -3.21
CA GLY A 162 -19.43 3.63 -3.78
C GLY A 162 -20.69 4.04 -3.02
N LEU A 163 -20.64 4.09 -1.68
CA LEU A 163 -21.78 4.48 -0.85
C LEU A 163 -22.01 5.99 -0.82
N ASN A 164 -20.95 6.79 -0.83
CA ASN A 164 -21.05 8.25 -0.79
C ASN A 164 -19.97 8.93 -1.66
N PRO A 165 -20.20 9.03 -2.98
CA PRO A 165 -19.25 9.67 -3.90
C PRO A 165 -18.96 11.14 -3.59
N GLU A 166 -19.94 11.87 -3.03
CA GLU A 166 -19.77 13.29 -2.68
C GLU A 166 -18.82 13.46 -1.49
N ALA A 167 -18.92 12.58 -0.46
CA ALA A 167 -17.99 12.61 0.66
C ALA A 167 -16.54 12.36 0.20
N ALA A 168 -16.34 11.50 -0.81
CA ALA A 168 -15.02 11.24 -1.37
C ALA A 168 -14.31 12.48 -1.93
N LYS A 169 -15.05 13.56 -2.21
CA LYS A 169 -14.50 14.83 -2.69
C LYS A 169 -13.98 15.73 -1.57
N ASN A 170 -14.38 15.47 -0.33
CA ASN A 170 -13.99 16.30 0.83
C ASN A 170 -12.98 15.57 1.72
N HIS A 171 -11.71 15.63 1.32
CA HIS A 171 -10.63 14.95 2.01
C HIS A 171 -10.40 15.45 3.44
N ASP A 172 -10.71 16.72 3.75
CA ASP A 172 -10.52 17.27 5.10
C ASP A 172 -11.49 16.64 6.07
N THR A 173 -12.79 16.61 5.74
CA THR A 173 -13.81 15.93 6.55
C THR A 173 -13.52 14.43 6.72
N LEU A 174 -12.99 13.77 5.68
CA LEU A 174 -12.61 12.38 5.78
C LEU A 174 -11.42 12.16 6.71
N ARG A 175 -10.40 13.03 6.68
CA ARG A 175 -9.28 12.98 7.63
C ARG A 175 -9.75 13.11 9.09
N GLU A 176 -10.60 14.09 9.36
CA GLU A 176 -11.19 14.26 10.71
C GLU A 176 -11.96 13.01 11.15
N SER A 177 -12.70 12.39 10.24
CA SER A 177 -13.44 11.16 10.52
C SER A 177 -12.51 9.98 10.78
N VAL A 178 -11.40 9.85 10.05
CA VAL A 178 -10.35 8.85 10.29
C VAL A 178 -9.74 9.04 11.68
N VAL A 179 -9.37 10.27 12.04
CA VAL A 179 -8.83 10.57 13.39
C VAL A 179 -9.80 10.12 14.46
N LYS A 180 -11.06 10.58 14.41
CA LYS A 180 -12.08 10.24 15.41
C LYS A 180 -12.31 8.73 15.53
N ALA A 181 -12.41 8.04 14.40
CA ALA A 181 -12.63 6.60 14.39
C ALA A 181 -11.47 5.83 15.03
N VAL A 182 -10.23 6.23 14.74
CA VAL A 182 -9.03 5.62 15.33
C VAL A 182 -8.94 5.92 16.82
N GLU A 183 -9.18 7.17 17.25
CA GLU A 183 -9.20 7.53 18.68
C GLU A 183 -10.21 6.70 19.48
N LEU A 184 -11.40 6.47 18.92
CA LEU A 184 -12.42 5.61 19.57
C LEU A 184 -11.94 4.16 19.76
N LEU A 185 -11.16 3.62 18.81
CA LEU A 185 -10.56 2.27 18.93
C LEU A 185 -9.45 2.19 20.00
N LEU A 186 -8.76 3.31 20.24
CA LEU A 186 -7.61 3.36 21.14
C LEU A 186 -8.01 3.63 22.59
N GLN A 187 -9.22 4.13 22.85
CA GLN A 187 -9.67 4.46 24.20
C GLN A 187 -9.73 3.21 25.09
N ALA A 188 -8.95 3.24 26.18
CA ALA A 188 -9.13 2.30 27.27
C ALA A 188 -10.48 2.57 27.96
N LYS A 189 -11.22 1.50 28.27
CA LYS A 189 -12.41 1.59 29.11
C LYS A 189 -12.00 1.52 30.58
#